data_a69a2f14cf1856a3fbb851da9d77cb53
#
_entry.id   a69a2f14cf1856a3fbb851da9d77cb53
#
_cell.length_a   1.000
_cell.length_b   1.000
_cell.length_c   1.000
_cell.angle_alpha   90.00
_cell.angle_beta   90.00
_cell.angle_gamma   90.00
#
_symmetry.space_group_name_H-M   'P 1'
#
loop_
_entity.id
_entity.type
_entity.pdbx_description
1 polymer ?
#
loop_
_entity_poly.entity_id
_entity_poly.type
_entity_poly.pdbx_seq_one_letter_code
_entity_poly.pdbx_strand_id
1 'polypeptide(L)'
;MIYKTRTDIETLTDRLTDRSLPKPEWTHAAHLTAGFCLLHRYGLEVSIRDMPKVIRAYNEATNTPNTDHEGYHHTLTLFYLKAIDLYIKSLVKDYDFVKACHDLIN
;
A
#
# COMPACT_ATOMS: atom_id res chain seq x y z
N MET A 1 6.09 15.95 -5.47
CA MET A 1 5.91 14.49 -5.43
C MET A 1 6.54 13.92 -4.17
N ILE A 2 5.79 13.13 -3.44
CA ILE A 2 6.23 12.60 -2.15
C ILE A 2 7.27 11.49 -2.35
N TYR A 3 7.03 10.61 -3.30
CA TYR A 3 7.92 9.48 -3.61
C TYR A 3 8.58 9.70 -4.96
N LYS A 4 9.84 10.13 -4.95
CA LYS A 4 10.54 10.55 -6.17
C LYS A 4 11.24 9.40 -6.89
N THR A 5 11.58 8.32 -6.16
CA THR A 5 12.30 7.19 -6.72
C THR A 5 11.63 5.87 -6.33
N ARG A 6 11.99 4.81 -7.05
CA ARG A 6 11.53 3.46 -6.70
C ARG A 6 11.98 3.08 -5.28
N THR A 7 13.18 3.49 -4.89
CA THR A 7 13.69 3.25 -3.53
C THR A 7 12.80 3.90 -2.48
N ASP A 8 12.29 5.11 -2.72
CA ASP A 8 11.37 5.78 -1.79
C ASP A 8 10.10 4.96 -1.60
N ILE A 9 9.54 4.43 -2.67
CA ILE A 9 8.33 3.61 -2.63
C ILE A 9 8.58 2.30 -1.88
N GLU A 10 9.69 1.65 -2.17
CA GLU A 10 10.05 0.39 -1.50
C GLU A 10 10.38 0.59 -0.03
N THR A 11 11.07 1.69 0.31
CA THR A 11 11.38 2.03 1.71
C THR A 11 10.11 2.27 2.52
N LEU A 12 9.15 3.01 1.96
CA LEU A 12 7.85 3.21 2.62
C LEU A 12 7.20 1.86 2.94
N THR A 13 7.17 0.96 1.96
CA THR A 13 6.55 -0.34 2.10
C THR A 13 7.26 -1.20 3.14
N ASP A 14 8.58 -1.19 3.13
CA ASP A 14 9.38 -1.95 4.09
C ASP A 14 9.22 -1.42 5.51
N ARG A 15 9.14 -0.09 5.68
CA ARG A 15 8.93 0.52 7.00
C ARG A 15 7.52 0.30 7.52
N LEU A 16 6.53 0.21 6.66
CA LEU A 16 5.19 -0.22 7.05
C LEU A 16 5.23 -1.66 7.56
N THR A 17 5.89 -2.53 6.82
CA THR A 17 5.96 -3.96 7.13
C THR A 17 6.71 -4.22 8.43
N ASP A 18 7.81 -3.51 8.69
CA ASP A 18 8.58 -3.65 9.92
C ASP A 18 8.04 -2.77 11.06
N ARG A 19 6.97 -2.01 10.81
CA ARG A 19 6.27 -1.16 11.78
C ARG A 19 7.07 0.04 12.27
N SER A 20 8.09 0.45 11.51
CA SER A 20 8.91 1.62 11.85
C SER A 20 8.45 2.92 11.21
N LEU A 21 7.44 2.87 10.32
CA LEU A 21 6.93 4.06 9.64
C LEU A 21 6.27 5.01 10.66
N PRO A 22 6.68 6.28 10.73
CA PRO A 22 6.01 7.24 11.61
C PRO A 22 4.54 7.41 11.21
N LYS A 23 3.64 7.46 12.19
CA LYS A 23 2.22 7.51 11.92
C LYS A 23 1.80 8.69 11.03
N PRO A 24 2.32 9.91 11.17
CA PRO A 24 1.97 11.01 10.28
C PRO A 24 2.28 10.75 8.81
N GLU A 25 3.19 9.81 8.50
CA GLU A 25 3.52 9.43 7.14
C GLU A 25 2.60 8.36 6.57
N TRP A 26 1.72 7.77 7.38
CA TRP A 26 0.75 6.76 6.95
C TRP A 26 -0.52 7.45 6.43
N THR A 27 -0.37 8.14 5.31
CA THR A 27 -1.42 8.92 4.65
C THR A 27 -2.21 8.06 3.66
N HIS A 28 -3.27 8.60 3.08
CA HIS A 28 -4.00 7.92 2.01
C HIS A 28 -3.09 7.61 0.82
N ALA A 29 -2.25 8.57 0.43
CA ALA A 29 -1.25 8.34 -0.63
C ALA A 29 -0.31 7.18 -0.26
N ALA A 30 0.09 7.09 1.00
CA ALA A 30 0.94 5.99 1.47
C ALA A 30 0.22 4.64 1.39
N HIS A 31 -1.08 4.59 1.70
CA HIS A 31 -1.87 3.36 1.56
C HIS A 31 -1.86 2.86 0.10
N LEU A 32 -2.14 3.75 -0.84
CA LEU A 32 -2.14 3.40 -2.26
C LEU A 32 -0.75 2.98 -2.74
N THR A 33 0.28 3.68 -2.29
CA THR A 33 1.67 3.39 -2.66
C THR A 33 2.11 2.02 -2.14
N ALA A 34 1.82 1.72 -0.88
CA ALA A 34 2.15 0.41 -0.30
C ALA A 34 1.39 -0.72 -1.00
N GLY A 35 0.10 -0.51 -1.28
CA GLY A 35 -0.70 -1.48 -2.03
C GLY A 35 -0.14 -1.74 -3.42
N PHE A 36 0.22 -0.68 -4.14
CA PHE A 36 0.84 -0.79 -5.45
C PHE A 36 2.15 -1.57 -5.38
N CYS A 37 3.01 -1.26 -4.43
CA CYS A 37 4.30 -1.91 -4.25
C CYS A 37 4.15 -3.40 -3.91
N LEU A 38 3.26 -3.74 -2.99
CA LEU A 38 3.02 -5.14 -2.60
C LEU A 38 2.45 -5.96 -3.75
N LEU A 39 1.51 -5.39 -4.51
CA LEU A 39 0.96 -6.05 -5.69
C LEU A 39 2.03 -6.29 -6.75
N HIS A 40 2.90 -5.31 -6.95
CA HIS A 40 4.00 -5.43 -7.90
C HIS A 40 5.00 -6.50 -7.47
N ARG A 41 5.29 -6.61 -6.17
CA ARG A 41 6.23 -7.61 -5.62
C ARG A 41 5.65 -9.02 -5.61
N TYR A 42 4.41 -9.18 -5.18
CA TYR A 42 3.87 -10.51 -4.80
C TYR A 42 2.61 -10.92 -5.53
N GLY A 43 1.94 -10.00 -6.24
CA GLY A 43 0.68 -10.28 -6.91
C GLY A 43 -0.53 -10.19 -6.00
N LEU A 44 -1.72 -10.36 -6.59
CA LEU A 44 -2.99 -10.10 -5.92
C LEU A 44 -3.27 -11.10 -4.78
N GLU A 45 -3.09 -12.39 -5.02
CA GLU A 45 -3.41 -13.41 -4.00
C GLU A 45 -2.61 -13.21 -2.72
N VAL A 46 -1.30 -13.01 -2.85
CA VAL A 46 -0.42 -12.81 -1.69
C VAL A 46 -0.75 -11.50 -1.00
N SER A 47 -1.01 -10.44 -1.77
CA SER A 47 -1.34 -9.13 -1.20
C SER A 47 -2.66 -9.17 -0.43
N ILE A 48 -3.67 -9.86 -0.93
CA ILE A 48 -4.96 -10.04 -0.23
C ILE A 48 -4.75 -10.80 1.08
N ARG A 49 -3.88 -11.79 1.07
CA ARG A 49 -3.58 -12.58 2.27
C ARG A 49 -2.79 -11.78 3.30
N ASP A 50 -1.77 -11.05 2.86
CA ASP A 50 -0.76 -10.48 3.76
C ASP A 50 -0.99 -9.01 4.13
N MET A 51 -1.52 -8.18 3.23
CA MET A 51 -1.71 -6.76 3.52
C MET A 51 -2.62 -6.49 4.73
N PRO A 52 -3.74 -7.22 4.92
CA PRO A 52 -4.53 -7.08 6.13
C PRO A 52 -3.72 -7.30 7.41
N LYS A 53 -2.84 -8.30 7.42
CA LYS A 53 -1.99 -8.60 8.56
C LYS A 53 -0.98 -7.51 8.81
N VAL A 54 -0.37 -6.98 7.74
CA VAL A 54 0.60 -5.89 7.81
C VAL A 54 -0.04 -4.64 8.40
N ILE A 55 -1.21 -4.24 7.90
CA ILE A 55 -1.90 -3.05 8.38
C ILE A 55 -2.32 -3.21 9.85
N ARG A 56 -2.88 -4.35 10.22
CA ARG A 56 -3.29 -4.59 11.61
C ARG A 56 -2.11 -4.55 12.56
N ALA A 57 -1.00 -5.19 12.21
CA ALA A 57 0.21 -5.18 13.03
C ALA A 57 0.76 -3.77 13.18
N TYR A 58 0.75 -2.99 12.10
CA TYR A 58 1.18 -1.61 12.13
C TYR A 58 0.26 -0.77 13.04
N ASN A 59 -1.06 -0.93 12.92
CA ASN A 59 -2.02 -0.21 13.74
C ASN A 59 -1.82 -0.54 15.23
N GLU A 60 -1.60 -1.81 15.57
CA GLU A 60 -1.31 -2.21 16.95
C GLU A 60 -0.03 -1.53 17.47
N ALA A 61 1.03 -1.51 16.65
CA ALA A 61 2.30 -0.89 17.02
C ALA A 61 2.21 0.61 17.22
N THR A 62 1.26 1.28 16.56
CA THR A 62 1.04 2.73 16.65
C THR A 62 -0.14 3.11 17.54
N ASN A 63 -0.68 2.15 18.29
CA ASN A 63 -1.85 2.33 19.17
C ASN A 63 -3.09 2.84 18.42
N THR A 64 -3.29 2.37 17.19
CA THR A 64 -4.45 2.69 16.38
C THR A 64 -5.46 1.55 16.50
N PRO A 65 -6.76 1.85 16.76
CA PRO A 65 -7.78 0.80 16.85
C PRO A 65 -7.94 0.03 15.53
N ASN A 66 -8.27 -1.27 15.65
CA ASN A 66 -8.59 -2.14 14.50
C ASN A 66 -10.08 -2.53 14.53
N THR A 67 -10.97 -1.54 14.67
CA THR A 67 -12.41 -1.78 14.67
C THR A 67 -13.00 -1.50 13.30
N ASP A 68 -14.27 -1.89 13.10
CA ASP A 68 -14.97 -1.62 11.84
C ASP A 68 -15.13 -0.13 11.53
N HIS A 69 -14.96 0.72 12.54
CA HIS A 69 -15.18 2.17 12.42
C HIS A 69 -13.89 2.97 12.45
N GLU A 70 -12.80 2.38 12.96
CA GLU A 70 -11.53 3.07 13.12
C GLU A 70 -10.37 2.14 12.74
N GLY A 71 -9.34 2.69 12.11
CA GLY A 71 -8.13 1.97 11.76
C GLY A 71 -8.29 1.11 10.53
N TYR A 72 -8.45 -0.20 10.71
CA TYR A 72 -8.47 -1.14 9.60
C TYR A 72 -9.88 -1.38 9.05
N HIS A 73 -10.03 -1.22 7.75
CA HIS A 73 -11.28 -1.51 7.03
C HIS A 73 -11.05 -2.63 6.03
N HIS A 74 -11.43 -3.86 6.39
CA HIS A 74 -11.17 -5.04 5.57
C HIS A 74 -11.76 -4.94 4.16
N THR A 75 -13.03 -4.57 4.06
CA THR A 75 -13.72 -4.45 2.77
C THR A 75 -13.06 -3.42 1.86
N LEU A 76 -12.69 -2.25 2.42
CA LEU A 76 -12.01 -1.20 1.66
C LEU A 76 -10.62 -1.66 1.23
N THR A 77 -9.88 -2.36 2.10
CA THR A 77 -8.57 -2.88 1.76
C THR A 77 -8.65 -3.82 0.56
N LEU A 78 -9.60 -4.76 0.56
CA LEU A 78 -9.79 -5.68 -0.56
C LEU A 78 -10.21 -4.95 -1.82
N PHE A 79 -11.12 -3.98 -1.69
CA PHE A 79 -11.57 -3.17 -2.84
C PHE A 79 -10.40 -2.45 -3.50
N TYR A 80 -9.58 -1.75 -2.71
CA TYR A 80 -8.43 -1.02 -3.26
C TYR A 80 -7.38 -1.95 -3.86
N LEU A 81 -7.08 -3.08 -3.23
CA LEU A 81 -6.13 -4.04 -3.79
C LEU A 81 -6.58 -4.54 -5.16
N LYS A 82 -7.87 -4.89 -5.29
CA LYS A 82 -8.42 -5.35 -6.57
C LYS A 82 -8.40 -4.25 -7.63
N ALA A 83 -8.76 -3.02 -7.24
CA ALA A 83 -8.76 -1.89 -8.16
C ALA A 83 -7.34 -1.55 -8.64
N ILE A 84 -6.36 -1.56 -7.73
CA ILE A 84 -4.96 -1.30 -8.08
C ILE A 84 -4.42 -2.41 -8.97
N ASP A 85 -4.78 -3.67 -8.71
CA ASP A 85 -4.36 -4.80 -9.55
C ASP A 85 -4.86 -4.64 -10.98
N LEU A 86 -6.12 -4.26 -11.16
CA LEU A 86 -6.68 -3.99 -12.48
C LEU A 86 -5.95 -2.82 -13.17
N TYR A 87 -5.64 -1.78 -12.41
CA TYR A 87 -4.86 -0.66 -12.92
C TYR A 87 -3.49 -1.11 -13.42
N ILE A 88 -2.75 -1.91 -12.63
CA ILE A 88 -1.44 -2.43 -13.02
C ILE A 88 -1.55 -3.25 -14.32
N LYS A 89 -2.56 -4.09 -14.42
CA LYS A 89 -2.80 -4.92 -15.62
C LYS A 89 -3.13 -4.11 -16.86
N SER A 90 -3.63 -2.89 -16.69
CA SER A 90 -3.94 -1.98 -17.80
C SER A 90 -2.72 -1.24 -18.33
N LEU A 91 -1.60 -1.27 -17.62
CA LEU A 91 -0.40 -0.55 -18.00
C LEU A 91 0.35 -1.24 -19.13
N VAL A 92 1.11 -0.45 -19.92
CA VAL A 92 1.98 -1.02 -20.95
C VAL A 92 3.09 -1.84 -20.30
N LYS A 93 3.62 -2.82 -21.04
CA LYS A 93 4.57 -3.80 -20.52
C LYS A 93 5.79 -3.19 -19.80
N ASP A 94 6.36 -2.15 -20.37
CA ASP A 94 7.58 -1.52 -19.83
C ASP A 94 7.27 -0.17 -19.18
N TYR A 95 6.18 -0.10 -18.42
CA TYR A 95 5.77 1.15 -17.78
C TYR A 95 6.81 1.62 -16.74
N ASP A 96 6.87 2.95 -16.56
CA ASP A 96 7.68 3.58 -15.52
C ASP A 96 7.02 3.35 -14.16
N PHE A 97 7.69 2.61 -13.28
CA PHE A 97 7.17 2.24 -11.97
C PHE A 97 6.80 3.46 -11.12
N VAL A 98 7.70 4.44 -11.05
CA VAL A 98 7.48 5.65 -10.23
C VAL A 98 6.34 6.49 -10.80
N LYS A 99 6.34 6.71 -12.12
CA LYS A 99 5.29 7.47 -12.77
C LYS A 99 3.93 6.79 -12.61
N ALA A 100 3.87 5.47 -12.78
CA ALA A 100 2.62 4.72 -12.62
C ALA A 100 2.08 4.86 -11.20
N CYS A 101 2.94 4.82 -10.19
CA CYS A 101 2.53 5.02 -8.81
C CYS A 101 1.97 6.43 -8.58
N HIS A 102 2.62 7.45 -9.14
CA HIS A 102 2.14 8.83 -9.04
C HIS A 102 0.79 9.02 -9.73
N ASP A 103 0.62 8.44 -10.92
CA ASP A 103 -0.64 8.52 -11.66
C ASP A 103 -1.77 7.83 -10.90
N LEU A 104 -1.47 6.76 -10.17
CA LEU A 104 -2.45 6.08 -9.33
C LEU A 104 -2.92 6.97 -8.18
N ILE A 105 -2.00 7.70 -7.55
CA ILE A 105 -2.30 8.58 -6.41
C ILE A 105 -3.11 9.80 -6.88
N ASN A 106 -2.82 10.29 -8.04
CA ASN A 106 -3.49 11.44 -8.64
C ASN A 106 -4.59 11.00 -9.59
#